data_348515ffef9421a3f8f4a6a30baa21cf
#
_entry.id   348515ffef9421a3f8f4a6a30baa21cf
#
_cell.length_a   1.000
_cell.length_b   1.000
_cell.length_c   1.000
_cell.angle_alpha   90.00
_cell.angle_beta   90.00
_cell.angle_gamma   90.00
#
_symmetry.space_group_name_H-M   'P 1'
#
loop_
_entity.id
_entity.type
_entity.pdbx_description
1 polymer ?
#
loop_
_entity_poly.entity_id
_entity_poly.type
_entity_poly.pdbx_seq_one_letter_code
_entity_poly.pdbx_strand_id
1 'polypeptide(L)'
;LTAVKSSEDCFAEDGTDCRNYGGLDGLPEAKALFAPMLGVTPDELIICGNSSLNIMYDTIAKFVLFGTGDGEKPWKDTKVKWLCPVPGYDRHFLITEKMGFELVNIPMDKNGPDMDMVEKLVAEDDTIKGIWCVPMYANPTGTTYSDEVVKRLAAMKTKAKDFKIFWDNAYCIHHLSDTPDKLLNILDECEKAGNPDRVYMLASTSKVTFPGAGVAMIASSEKNIKYLKSMMTVQTIGYDKINQLRHVKFFGTYENLMEHMKKHRAIIEPKFKIVLDTLEKEIAPLGIGSWEKP
;
A
#
# COMPACT_ATOMS: atom_id res chain seq x y z
N LEU A 1 23.12 -1.82 2.24
CA LEU A 1 22.94 -0.56 1.50
C LEU A 1 24.19 0.34 1.52
N THR A 2 25.37 -0.24 1.41
CA THR A 2 26.66 0.49 1.36
C THR A 2 27.21 0.61 -0.07
N ALA A 3 26.32 0.49 -1.07
CA ALA A 3 26.71 0.45 -2.49
C ALA A 3 27.15 1.82 -3.05
N VAL A 4 26.78 2.93 -2.42
CA VAL A 4 27.23 4.28 -2.78
C VAL A 4 28.37 4.65 -1.85
N LYS A 5 29.60 4.65 -2.37
CA LYS A 5 30.85 4.85 -1.59
C LYS A 5 31.65 6.07 -2.07
N SER A 6 31.44 6.50 -3.30
CA SER A 6 32.16 7.60 -3.95
C SER A 6 31.21 8.50 -4.73
N SER A 7 31.73 9.62 -5.24
CA SER A 7 30.99 10.51 -6.15
C SER A 7 30.59 9.82 -7.45
N GLU A 8 31.39 8.88 -7.93
CA GLU A 8 31.13 8.12 -9.16
C GLU A 8 29.93 7.18 -9.01
N ASP A 9 29.68 6.70 -7.79
CA ASP A 9 28.54 5.84 -7.47
C ASP A 9 27.20 6.59 -7.44
N CYS A 10 27.19 7.93 -7.51
CA CYS A 10 25.99 8.76 -7.36
C CYS A 10 25.23 8.98 -8.68
N PHE A 11 25.63 8.32 -9.77
CA PHE A 11 24.95 8.44 -11.06
C PHE A 11 24.00 7.26 -11.30
N ALA A 12 22.80 7.56 -11.80
CA ALA A 12 21.86 6.61 -12.33
C ALA A 12 22.33 6.04 -13.67
N GLU A 13 21.68 4.99 -14.18
CA GLU A 13 22.05 4.32 -15.43
C GLU A 13 21.98 5.26 -16.66
N ASP A 14 21.04 6.21 -16.65
CA ASP A 14 20.88 7.22 -17.70
C ASP A 14 21.85 8.42 -17.58
N GLY A 15 22.76 8.37 -16.61
CA GLY A 15 23.73 9.44 -16.34
C GLY A 15 23.19 10.56 -15.43
N THR A 16 21.98 10.45 -14.91
CA THR A 16 21.41 11.42 -13.95
C THR A 16 22.25 11.47 -12.66
N ASP A 17 22.73 12.65 -12.29
CA ASP A 17 23.37 12.87 -11.00
C ASP A 17 22.31 12.88 -9.88
N CYS A 18 22.28 11.81 -9.11
CA CYS A 18 21.28 11.61 -8.05
C CYS A 18 21.40 12.59 -6.87
N ARG A 19 22.48 13.37 -6.79
CA ARG A 19 22.67 14.43 -5.79
C ARG A 19 21.96 15.74 -6.19
N ASN A 20 21.56 15.86 -7.45
CA ASN A 20 20.96 17.07 -8.00
C ASN A 20 19.40 17.02 -7.91
N TYR A 21 18.77 18.12 -8.24
CA TYR A 21 17.31 18.22 -8.36
C TYR A 21 16.74 17.37 -9.50
N GLY A 22 15.42 17.19 -9.53
CA GLY A 22 14.70 16.49 -10.60
C GLY A 22 14.35 15.05 -10.26
N GLY A 23 13.73 14.35 -11.22
CA GLY A 23 13.24 13.00 -11.03
C GLY A 23 12.05 12.94 -10.07
N LEU A 24 10.98 13.72 -10.36
CA LEU A 24 9.82 13.92 -9.51
C LEU A 24 9.15 12.60 -9.07
N ASP A 25 9.07 11.63 -9.97
CA ASP A 25 8.42 10.33 -9.77
C ASP A 25 9.38 9.17 -9.49
N GLY A 26 10.67 9.48 -9.30
CA GLY A 26 11.71 8.52 -8.97
C GLY A 26 12.61 8.13 -10.14
N LEU A 27 13.67 7.39 -9.84
CA LEU A 27 14.60 6.88 -10.83
C LEU A 27 13.95 5.79 -11.69
N PRO A 28 14.17 5.76 -13.02
CA PRO A 28 13.64 4.71 -13.89
C PRO A 28 13.98 3.29 -13.41
N GLU A 29 15.23 3.05 -13.03
CA GLU A 29 15.70 1.76 -12.51
C GLU A 29 15.06 1.40 -11.13
N ALA A 30 14.73 2.40 -10.29
CA ALA A 30 14.01 2.15 -9.06
C ALA A 30 12.54 1.77 -9.34
N LYS A 31 11.92 2.43 -10.31
CA LYS A 31 10.58 2.05 -10.77
C LYS A 31 10.57 0.64 -11.34
N ALA A 32 11.54 0.30 -12.21
CA ALA A 32 11.67 -1.04 -12.78
C ALA A 32 11.89 -2.13 -11.71
N LEU A 33 12.66 -1.82 -10.66
CA LEU A 33 12.91 -2.74 -9.55
C LEU A 33 11.66 -3.00 -8.71
N PHE A 34 10.87 -1.96 -8.39
CA PHE A 34 9.78 -2.04 -7.41
C PHE A 34 8.39 -2.22 -8.04
N ALA A 35 8.19 -1.93 -9.32
CA ALA A 35 6.90 -2.14 -9.98
C ALA A 35 6.40 -3.59 -9.90
N PRO A 36 7.24 -4.63 -10.09
CA PRO A 36 6.82 -6.02 -9.95
C PRO A 36 6.34 -6.38 -8.52
N MET A 37 6.82 -5.66 -7.49
CA MET A 37 6.40 -5.87 -6.10
C MET A 37 4.90 -5.60 -5.90
N LEU A 38 4.34 -4.68 -6.69
CA LEU A 38 2.91 -4.33 -6.69
C LEU A 38 2.16 -4.90 -7.90
N GLY A 39 2.86 -5.56 -8.84
CA GLY A 39 2.26 -6.09 -10.06
C GLY A 39 1.78 -5.00 -11.01
N VAL A 40 2.52 -3.88 -11.11
CA VAL A 40 2.18 -2.73 -11.94
C VAL A 40 3.30 -2.41 -12.93
N THR A 41 3.02 -1.53 -13.88
CA THR A 41 4.03 -0.98 -14.79
C THR A 41 4.78 0.20 -14.15
N PRO A 42 5.99 0.56 -14.63
CA PRO A 42 6.68 1.76 -14.19
C PRO A 42 5.88 3.06 -14.36
N ASP A 43 4.98 3.15 -15.33
CA ASP A 43 4.18 4.36 -15.58
C ASP A 43 3.02 4.52 -14.58
N GLU A 44 2.61 3.43 -13.96
CA GLU A 44 1.61 3.39 -12.89
C GLU A 44 2.22 3.63 -11.49
N LEU A 45 3.51 3.96 -11.38
CA LEU A 45 4.25 4.00 -10.12
C LEU A 45 4.97 5.34 -9.91
N ILE A 46 4.90 5.84 -8.67
CA ILE A 46 5.77 6.93 -8.17
C ILE A 46 6.58 6.38 -7.00
N ILE A 47 7.91 6.58 -7.07
CA ILE A 47 8.81 6.34 -5.93
C ILE A 47 8.93 7.62 -5.14
N CYS A 48 8.62 7.52 -3.85
CA CYS A 48 8.55 8.65 -2.93
C CYS A 48 9.68 8.61 -1.88
N GLY A 49 9.43 9.21 -0.71
CA GLY A 49 10.31 9.15 0.45
C GLY A 49 10.33 7.77 1.12
N ASN A 50 10.56 7.72 2.42
CA ASN A 50 10.76 6.46 3.15
C ASN A 50 9.50 5.85 3.79
N SER A 51 8.37 6.54 3.76
CA SER A 51 7.18 6.15 4.52
C SER A 51 5.90 6.14 3.66
N SER A 52 5.28 4.97 3.53
CA SER A 52 3.96 4.84 2.90
C SER A 52 2.88 5.59 3.68
N LEU A 53 2.98 5.65 5.02
CA LEU A 53 2.06 6.43 5.85
C LEU A 53 2.08 7.92 5.51
N ASN A 54 3.26 8.48 5.22
CA ASN A 54 3.38 9.87 4.77
C ASN A 54 2.70 10.07 3.42
N ILE A 55 2.88 9.14 2.49
CA ILE A 55 2.21 9.20 1.17
C ILE A 55 0.68 9.15 1.34
N MET A 56 0.16 8.29 2.21
CA MET A 56 -1.28 8.20 2.51
C MET A 56 -1.80 9.52 3.04
N TYR A 57 -1.13 10.08 4.04
CA TYR A 57 -1.48 11.38 4.61
C TYR A 57 -1.48 12.48 3.54
N ASP A 58 -0.40 12.60 2.76
CA ASP A 58 -0.25 13.60 1.71
C ASP A 58 -1.32 13.45 0.62
N THR A 59 -1.64 12.22 0.23
CA THR A 59 -2.65 11.95 -0.80
C THR A 59 -4.05 12.35 -0.33
N ILE A 60 -4.42 11.96 0.90
CA ILE A 60 -5.71 12.37 1.48
C ILE A 60 -5.76 13.88 1.68
N ALA A 61 -4.69 14.51 2.17
CA ALA A 61 -4.62 15.96 2.32
C ALA A 61 -4.84 16.70 0.99
N LYS A 62 -4.26 16.18 -0.12
CA LYS A 62 -4.51 16.70 -1.47
C LYS A 62 -5.99 16.59 -1.86
N PHE A 63 -6.62 15.45 -1.58
CA PHE A 63 -8.05 15.27 -1.87
C PHE A 63 -8.94 16.18 -1.02
N VAL A 64 -8.58 16.39 0.24
CA VAL A 64 -9.27 17.35 1.10
C VAL A 64 -9.18 18.76 0.53
N LEU A 65 -8.02 19.18 0.04
CA LEU A 65 -7.78 20.55 -0.39
C LEU A 65 -8.21 20.82 -1.85
N PHE A 66 -8.02 19.83 -2.75
CA PHE A 66 -8.10 20.04 -4.20
C PHE A 66 -9.05 19.07 -4.91
N GLY A 67 -9.60 18.06 -4.22
CA GLY A 67 -10.41 16.98 -4.81
C GLY A 67 -9.56 15.85 -5.39
N THR A 68 -10.24 14.83 -5.93
CA THR A 68 -9.60 13.60 -6.42
C THR A 68 -9.18 13.65 -7.89
N GLY A 69 -9.43 14.76 -8.58
CA GLY A 69 -9.17 14.87 -10.02
C GLY A 69 -10.29 14.33 -10.92
N ASP A 70 -11.39 13.85 -10.34
CA ASP A 70 -12.55 13.31 -11.06
C ASP A 70 -13.62 14.37 -11.38
N GLY A 71 -13.32 15.66 -11.13
CA GLY A 71 -14.24 16.77 -11.36
C GLY A 71 -15.23 17.02 -10.21
N GLU A 72 -15.15 16.23 -9.14
CA GLU A 72 -15.95 16.43 -7.93
C GLU A 72 -15.34 17.52 -7.03
N LYS A 73 -16.15 18.05 -6.11
CA LYS A 73 -15.70 19.09 -5.17
C LYS A 73 -14.58 18.58 -4.25
N PRO A 74 -13.64 19.46 -3.82
CA PRO A 74 -12.71 19.14 -2.74
C PRO A 74 -13.43 18.62 -1.50
N TRP A 75 -12.85 17.64 -0.83
CA TRP A 75 -13.49 16.99 0.31
C TRP A 75 -13.69 17.92 1.51
N LYS A 76 -12.90 19.00 1.64
CA LYS A 76 -13.14 20.05 2.64
C LYS A 76 -14.50 20.73 2.51
N ASP A 77 -15.09 20.73 1.32
CA ASP A 77 -16.36 21.38 1.01
C ASP A 77 -17.55 20.42 1.11
N THR A 78 -17.33 19.21 1.61
CA THR A 78 -18.33 18.15 1.74
C THR A 78 -18.23 17.46 3.10
N LYS A 79 -19.31 16.78 3.52
CA LYS A 79 -19.19 15.80 4.61
C LYS A 79 -18.50 14.56 4.10
N VAL A 80 -17.51 14.04 4.84
CA VAL A 80 -16.76 12.84 4.48
C VAL A 80 -16.90 11.77 5.54
N LYS A 81 -17.28 10.58 5.11
CA LYS A 81 -17.20 9.34 5.88
C LYS A 81 -16.15 8.43 5.27
N TRP A 82 -15.53 7.61 6.11
CA TRP A 82 -14.49 6.69 5.70
C TRP A 82 -14.70 5.30 6.29
N LEU A 83 -14.65 4.26 5.47
CA LEU A 83 -14.81 2.88 5.92
C LEU A 83 -13.50 2.37 6.51
N CYS A 84 -13.59 1.81 7.71
CA CYS A 84 -12.50 1.32 8.52
C CYS A 84 -12.73 -0.16 8.86
N PRO A 85 -12.19 -1.11 8.08
CA PRO A 85 -12.21 -2.53 8.45
C PRO A 85 -11.52 -2.77 9.79
N VAL A 86 -12.20 -3.46 10.71
CA VAL A 86 -11.75 -3.70 12.09
C VAL A 86 -11.82 -5.20 12.42
N PRO A 87 -10.80 -5.75 13.09
CA PRO A 87 -9.55 -5.12 13.54
C PRO A 87 -8.69 -4.63 12.37
N GLY A 88 -8.03 -3.46 12.52
CA GLY A 88 -7.25 -2.84 11.45
C GLY A 88 -6.06 -2.04 11.98
N TYR A 89 -5.31 -1.41 11.08
CA TYR A 89 -4.14 -0.63 11.45
C TYR A 89 -4.56 0.77 11.90
N ASP A 90 -4.41 1.06 13.19
CA ASP A 90 -4.87 2.28 13.83
C ASP A 90 -4.32 3.57 13.24
N ARG A 91 -3.09 3.55 12.71
CA ARG A 91 -2.47 4.72 12.06
C ARG A 91 -3.23 5.19 10.83
N HIS A 92 -3.86 4.30 10.09
CA HIS A 92 -4.74 4.65 8.99
C HIS A 92 -5.96 5.44 9.49
N PHE A 93 -6.60 4.92 10.53
CA PHE A 93 -7.80 5.55 11.11
C PHE A 93 -7.49 6.94 11.66
N LEU A 94 -6.33 7.09 12.31
CA LEU A 94 -5.86 8.38 12.82
C LEU A 94 -5.64 9.42 11.72
N ILE A 95 -5.21 9.04 10.51
CA ILE A 95 -5.12 9.99 9.38
C ILE A 95 -6.50 10.58 9.08
N THR A 96 -7.48 9.73 8.84
CA THR A 96 -8.83 10.15 8.45
C THR A 96 -9.57 10.85 9.59
N GLU A 97 -9.36 10.43 10.83
CA GLU A 97 -9.88 11.13 12.01
C GLU A 97 -9.31 12.55 12.12
N LYS A 98 -7.99 12.73 11.95
CA LYS A 98 -7.34 14.04 12.00
C LYS A 98 -7.74 14.96 10.85
N MET A 99 -8.17 14.41 9.72
CA MET A 99 -8.77 15.18 8.62
C MET A 99 -10.23 15.56 8.87
N GLY A 100 -10.82 15.16 10.01
CA GLY A 100 -12.19 15.47 10.39
C GLY A 100 -13.24 14.56 9.75
N PHE A 101 -12.86 13.38 9.26
CA PHE A 101 -13.78 12.42 8.67
C PHE A 101 -14.52 11.63 9.74
N GLU A 102 -15.79 11.30 9.46
CA GLU A 102 -16.57 10.36 10.27
C GLU A 102 -16.12 8.92 9.91
N LEU A 103 -15.64 8.18 10.90
CA LEU A 103 -15.18 6.82 10.70
C LEU A 103 -16.33 5.82 10.86
N VAL A 104 -16.45 4.90 9.90
CA VAL A 104 -17.46 3.83 9.90
C VAL A 104 -16.76 2.50 10.00
N ASN A 105 -16.92 1.81 11.11
CA ASN A 105 -16.31 0.49 11.32
C ASN A 105 -16.99 -0.57 10.46
N ILE A 106 -16.20 -1.39 9.78
CA ILE A 106 -16.64 -2.54 9.01
C ILE A 106 -16.07 -3.80 9.66
N PRO A 107 -16.90 -4.77 10.05
CA PRO A 107 -16.42 -6.05 10.56
C PRO A 107 -15.53 -6.75 9.53
N MET A 108 -14.53 -7.47 10.00
CA MET A 108 -13.69 -8.35 9.18
C MET A 108 -13.85 -9.81 9.60
N ASP A 109 -13.78 -10.69 8.65
CA ASP A 109 -13.61 -12.12 8.84
C ASP A 109 -12.27 -12.62 8.24
N LYS A 110 -12.12 -13.93 8.15
CA LYS A 110 -10.92 -14.57 7.56
C LYS A 110 -10.71 -14.30 6.07
N ASN A 111 -11.70 -13.77 5.36
CA ASN A 111 -11.66 -13.47 3.93
C ASN A 111 -11.43 -11.98 3.65
N GLY A 112 -11.58 -11.11 4.65
CA GLY A 112 -11.48 -9.66 4.54
C GLY A 112 -12.69 -8.93 5.15
N PRO A 113 -12.99 -7.68 4.72
CA PRO A 113 -14.12 -6.91 5.20
C PRO A 113 -15.47 -7.51 4.79
N ASP A 114 -16.48 -7.30 5.63
CA ASP A 114 -17.88 -7.63 5.33
C ASP A 114 -18.36 -6.84 4.10
N MET A 115 -18.29 -7.49 2.95
CA MET A 115 -18.61 -6.85 1.67
C MET A 115 -20.09 -6.57 1.49
N ASP A 116 -21.00 -7.31 2.15
CA ASP A 116 -22.44 -7.02 2.10
C ASP A 116 -22.73 -5.68 2.78
N MET A 117 -22.10 -5.44 3.91
CA MET A 117 -22.16 -4.15 4.60
C MET A 117 -21.49 -3.03 3.79
N VAL A 118 -20.28 -3.26 3.26
CA VAL A 118 -19.55 -2.27 2.45
C VAL A 118 -20.38 -1.84 1.23
N GLU A 119 -20.82 -2.79 0.42
CA GLU A 119 -21.58 -2.51 -0.81
C GLU A 119 -22.89 -1.77 -0.54
N LYS A 120 -23.62 -2.17 0.50
CA LYS A 120 -24.86 -1.48 0.92
C LYS A 120 -24.57 -0.02 1.28
N LEU A 121 -23.58 0.21 2.15
CA LEU A 121 -23.26 1.56 2.62
C LEU A 121 -22.82 2.48 1.49
N VAL A 122 -21.90 2.03 0.62
CA VAL A 122 -21.38 2.88 -0.47
C VAL A 122 -22.40 3.12 -1.58
N ALA A 123 -23.39 2.24 -1.74
CA ALA A 123 -24.48 2.42 -2.71
C ALA A 123 -25.53 3.43 -2.25
N GLU A 124 -25.70 3.61 -0.93
CA GLU A 124 -26.75 4.45 -0.34
C GLU A 124 -26.27 5.84 0.05
N ASP A 125 -24.97 6.00 0.39
CA ASP A 125 -24.41 7.23 0.98
C ASP A 125 -23.26 7.80 0.14
N ASP A 126 -23.46 8.96 -0.47
CA ASP A 126 -22.47 9.68 -1.27
C ASP A 126 -21.45 10.45 -0.44
N THR A 127 -21.61 10.49 0.89
CA THR A 127 -20.60 11.03 1.79
C THR A 127 -19.49 10.06 2.12
N ILE A 128 -19.65 8.77 1.81
CA ILE A 128 -18.62 7.75 1.98
C ILE A 128 -17.63 7.87 0.81
N LYS A 129 -16.44 8.36 1.10
CA LYS A 129 -15.43 8.71 0.10
C LYS A 129 -14.30 7.70 -0.02
N GLY A 130 -14.21 6.72 0.86
CA GLY A 130 -13.18 5.71 0.72
C GLY A 130 -13.16 4.65 1.81
N ILE A 131 -12.22 3.73 1.64
CA ILE A 131 -11.97 2.59 2.50
C ILE A 131 -10.47 2.37 2.68
N TRP A 132 -10.06 2.02 3.91
CA TRP A 132 -8.73 1.50 4.18
C TRP A 132 -8.69 -0.02 3.98
N CYS A 133 -7.68 -0.52 3.27
CA CYS A 133 -7.45 -1.95 3.08
C CYS A 133 -5.99 -2.31 3.38
N VAL A 134 -5.78 -3.36 4.19
CA VAL A 134 -4.50 -4.04 4.36
C VAL A 134 -4.70 -5.47 3.85
N PRO A 135 -4.52 -5.72 2.55
CA PRO A 135 -5.13 -6.88 1.90
C PRO A 135 -4.34 -8.18 2.05
N MET A 136 -3.09 -8.13 2.46
CA MET A 136 -2.24 -9.31 2.57
C MET A 136 -1.51 -9.31 3.90
N TYR A 137 -1.62 -10.43 4.62
CA TYR A 137 -1.00 -10.60 5.96
C TYR A 137 -1.33 -9.43 6.89
N ALA A 138 -2.61 -9.03 6.92
CA ALA A 138 -3.10 -7.82 7.57
C ALA A 138 -2.64 -7.68 9.01
N ASN A 139 -2.27 -6.48 9.40
CA ASN A 139 -2.00 -6.14 10.79
C ASN A 139 -3.30 -5.61 11.45
N PRO A 140 -3.83 -6.26 12.55
CA PRO A 140 -3.16 -7.29 13.37
C PRO A 140 -3.56 -8.75 13.05
N THR A 141 -4.48 -9.01 12.12
CA THR A 141 -5.18 -10.30 11.98
C THR A 141 -4.42 -11.38 11.23
N GLY A 142 -3.42 -11.02 10.41
CA GLY A 142 -2.76 -11.95 9.48
C GLY A 142 -3.60 -12.31 8.24
N THR A 143 -4.80 -11.75 8.09
CA THR A 143 -5.74 -12.06 7.01
C THR A 143 -5.18 -11.66 5.64
N THR A 144 -5.36 -12.54 4.66
CA THR A 144 -5.22 -12.21 3.23
C THR A 144 -6.61 -12.18 2.60
N TYR A 145 -6.94 -11.11 1.87
CA TYR A 145 -8.25 -10.96 1.23
C TYR A 145 -8.47 -12.04 0.18
N SER A 146 -9.67 -12.61 0.18
CA SER A 146 -10.06 -13.59 -0.83
C SER A 146 -10.26 -12.94 -2.20
N ASP A 147 -10.15 -13.74 -3.25
CA ASP A 147 -10.42 -13.32 -4.63
C ASP A 147 -11.82 -12.70 -4.77
N GLU A 148 -12.81 -13.23 -4.05
CA GLU A 148 -14.18 -12.70 -4.04
C GLU A 148 -14.23 -11.29 -3.48
N VAL A 149 -13.59 -11.04 -2.33
CA VAL A 149 -13.53 -9.71 -1.70
C VAL A 149 -12.86 -8.71 -2.64
N VAL A 150 -11.73 -9.08 -3.25
CA VAL A 150 -11.02 -8.19 -4.19
C VAL A 150 -11.90 -7.83 -5.39
N LYS A 151 -12.57 -8.81 -6.01
CA LYS A 151 -13.49 -8.58 -7.13
C LYS A 151 -14.69 -7.73 -6.75
N ARG A 152 -15.27 -7.96 -5.57
CA ARG A 152 -16.40 -7.16 -5.07
C ARG A 152 -15.99 -5.71 -4.80
N LEU A 153 -14.84 -5.46 -4.16
CA LEU A 153 -14.28 -4.11 -3.99
C LEU A 153 -14.07 -3.39 -5.33
N ALA A 154 -13.55 -4.10 -6.33
CA ALA A 154 -13.34 -3.55 -7.66
C ALA A 154 -14.64 -3.20 -8.39
N ALA A 155 -15.66 -4.07 -8.29
CA ALA A 155 -16.89 -3.98 -9.08
C ALA A 155 -18.05 -3.23 -8.39
N MET A 156 -17.99 -3.03 -7.05
CA MET A 156 -19.08 -2.43 -6.28
C MET A 156 -19.52 -1.07 -6.86
N LYS A 157 -20.82 -0.83 -6.84
CA LYS A 157 -21.41 0.44 -7.25
C LYS A 157 -21.37 1.43 -6.08
N THR A 158 -20.74 2.57 -6.29
CA THR A 158 -20.64 3.63 -5.30
C THR A 158 -21.49 4.82 -5.70
N LYS A 159 -22.24 5.40 -4.75
CA LYS A 159 -23.00 6.64 -4.96
C LYS A 159 -22.06 7.84 -5.08
N ALA A 160 -20.97 7.85 -4.32
CA ALA A 160 -19.88 8.80 -4.47
C ALA A 160 -19.06 8.46 -5.71
N LYS A 161 -18.96 9.37 -6.68
CA LYS A 161 -18.16 9.20 -7.89
C LYS A 161 -16.66 9.26 -7.63
N ASP A 162 -16.28 9.97 -6.58
CA ASP A 162 -14.92 10.21 -6.12
C ASP A 162 -14.48 9.23 -5.02
N PHE A 163 -15.17 8.09 -4.88
CA PHE A 163 -14.81 7.05 -3.92
C PHE A 163 -13.45 6.43 -4.26
N LYS A 164 -12.59 6.25 -3.23
CA LYS A 164 -11.23 5.70 -3.39
C LYS A 164 -10.95 4.54 -2.45
N ILE A 165 -10.21 3.55 -2.94
CA ILE A 165 -9.67 2.44 -2.15
C ILE A 165 -8.20 2.74 -1.88
N PHE A 166 -7.81 2.84 -0.61
CA PHE A 166 -6.42 2.90 -0.18
C PHE A 166 -5.95 1.50 0.19
N TRP A 167 -5.08 0.95 -0.65
CA TRP A 167 -4.63 -0.43 -0.63
C TRP A 167 -3.21 -0.50 -0.10
N ASP A 168 -3.06 -0.58 1.24
CA ASP A 168 -1.76 -0.67 1.88
C ASP A 168 -1.21 -2.09 1.80
N ASN A 169 -0.40 -2.34 0.78
CA ASN A 169 0.21 -3.62 0.51
C ASN A 169 1.59 -3.75 1.21
N ALA A 170 1.63 -3.39 2.48
CA ALA A 170 2.86 -3.33 3.29
C ALA A 170 3.58 -4.67 3.41
N TYR A 171 2.88 -5.78 3.21
CA TYR A 171 3.39 -7.14 3.40
C TYR A 171 3.40 -7.99 2.13
N CYS A 172 3.23 -7.41 0.95
CA CYS A 172 3.03 -8.11 -0.33
C CYS A 172 4.10 -9.15 -0.70
N ILE A 173 5.30 -9.05 -0.13
CA ILE A 173 6.43 -9.97 -0.37
C ILE A 173 6.96 -10.62 0.92
N HIS A 174 6.19 -10.59 2.01
CA HIS A 174 6.63 -11.07 3.33
C HIS A 174 6.15 -12.51 3.61
N HIS A 175 6.35 -13.38 2.65
CA HIS A 175 5.93 -14.78 2.73
C HIS A 175 6.71 -15.56 3.78
N LEU A 176 6.00 -16.28 4.65
CA LEU A 176 6.57 -17.14 5.70
C LEU A 176 6.48 -18.63 5.39
N SER A 177 6.00 -19.01 4.21
CA SER A 177 5.87 -20.42 3.78
C SER A 177 6.32 -20.61 2.34
N ASP A 178 6.52 -21.89 1.93
CA ASP A 178 6.79 -22.27 0.54
C ASP A 178 5.53 -22.20 -0.34
N THR A 179 4.37 -22.13 0.30
CA THR A 179 3.06 -21.96 -0.34
C THR A 179 2.43 -20.66 0.15
N PRO A 180 2.94 -19.50 -0.31
CA PRO A 180 2.42 -18.20 0.13
C PRO A 180 0.98 -18.00 -0.31
N ASP A 181 0.26 -17.18 0.43
CA ASP A 181 -1.03 -16.70 0.00
C ASP A 181 -0.91 -16.00 -1.34
N LYS A 182 -1.99 -16.03 -2.11
CA LYS A 182 -2.12 -15.30 -3.36
C LYS A 182 -3.13 -14.19 -3.18
N LEU A 183 -2.81 -13.03 -3.71
CA LEU A 183 -3.69 -11.87 -3.73
C LEU A 183 -3.88 -11.43 -5.18
N LEU A 184 -5.13 -11.26 -5.61
CA LEU A 184 -5.42 -10.67 -6.92
C LEU A 184 -4.94 -9.22 -6.96
N ASN A 185 -4.48 -8.79 -8.15
CA ASN A 185 -4.15 -7.40 -8.38
C ASN A 185 -5.43 -6.57 -8.44
N ILE A 186 -5.63 -5.70 -7.48
CA ILE A 186 -6.84 -4.86 -7.39
C ILE A 186 -6.95 -3.84 -8.54
N LEU A 187 -5.81 -3.36 -9.10
CA LEU A 187 -5.85 -2.45 -10.26
C LEU A 187 -6.40 -3.16 -11.49
N ASP A 188 -5.92 -4.38 -11.77
CA ASP A 188 -6.42 -5.20 -12.88
C ASP A 188 -7.92 -5.50 -12.73
N GLU A 189 -8.35 -5.84 -11.51
CA GLU A 189 -9.76 -6.12 -11.25
C GLU A 189 -10.63 -4.86 -11.37
N CYS A 190 -10.13 -3.69 -10.96
CA CYS A 190 -10.80 -2.41 -11.14
C CYS A 190 -10.91 -2.03 -12.64
N GLU A 191 -9.86 -2.27 -13.43
CA GLU A 191 -9.88 -2.04 -14.87
C GLU A 191 -10.94 -2.93 -15.55
N LYS A 192 -10.94 -4.24 -15.27
CA LYS A 192 -11.95 -5.20 -15.75
C LYS A 192 -13.37 -4.79 -15.38
N ALA A 193 -13.56 -4.20 -14.20
CA ALA A 193 -14.85 -3.74 -13.70
C ALA A 193 -15.26 -2.34 -14.23
N GLY A 194 -14.42 -1.68 -15.03
CA GLY A 194 -14.68 -0.34 -15.56
C GLY A 194 -14.44 0.80 -14.53
N ASN A 195 -13.68 0.54 -13.47
CA ASN A 195 -13.35 1.49 -12.41
C ASN A 195 -11.82 1.70 -12.26
N PRO A 196 -11.06 1.99 -13.34
CA PRO A 196 -9.59 1.98 -13.30
C PRO A 196 -9.00 2.99 -12.31
N ASP A 197 -9.70 4.10 -12.05
CA ASP A 197 -9.19 5.21 -11.21
C ASP A 197 -9.56 5.09 -9.73
N ARG A 198 -10.09 3.93 -9.30
CA ARG A 198 -10.64 3.76 -7.93
C ARG A 198 -9.58 3.54 -6.87
N VAL A 199 -8.41 2.99 -7.21
CA VAL A 199 -7.44 2.46 -6.26
C VAL A 199 -6.15 3.27 -6.21
N TYR A 200 -5.65 3.44 -4.99
CA TYR A 200 -4.27 3.85 -4.70
C TYR A 200 -3.60 2.72 -3.90
N MET A 201 -2.63 2.05 -4.52
CA MET A 201 -1.84 1.01 -3.88
C MET A 201 -0.58 1.63 -3.26
N LEU A 202 -0.24 1.18 -2.07
CA LEU A 202 0.94 1.68 -1.35
C LEU A 202 1.80 0.53 -0.87
N ALA A 203 3.11 0.74 -0.91
CA ALA A 203 4.08 -0.17 -0.35
C ALA A 203 5.33 0.58 0.12
N SER A 204 6.19 -0.09 0.85
CA SER A 204 7.49 0.44 1.23
C SER A 204 8.48 -0.67 1.53
N THR A 205 9.76 -0.32 1.51
CA THR A 205 10.84 -1.22 1.94
C THR A 205 11.11 -1.15 3.46
N SER A 206 10.21 -0.52 4.24
CA SER A 206 10.38 -0.33 5.68
C SER A 206 10.63 -1.63 6.45
N LYS A 207 10.04 -2.73 5.99
CA LYS A 207 10.18 -4.07 6.57
C LYS A 207 11.06 -4.99 5.72
N VAL A 208 11.63 -4.46 4.62
CA VAL A 208 12.52 -5.16 3.68
C VAL A 208 13.98 -4.78 3.93
N THR A 209 14.23 -3.48 4.17
CA THR A 209 15.58 -2.92 4.45
C THR A 209 15.56 -2.21 5.79
N PHE A 210 15.33 -0.89 5.80
CA PHE A 210 15.33 -0.08 7.02
C PHE A 210 14.10 0.84 7.09
N PRO A 211 13.36 0.85 8.19
CA PRO A 211 12.15 1.69 8.30
C PRO A 211 12.43 3.20 8.21
N GLY A 212 13.58 3.65 8.75
CA GLY A 212 13.98 5.07 8.71
C GLY A 212 14.74 5.49 7.46
N ALA A 213 15.20 4.54 6.64
CA ALA A 213 16.02 4.77 5.44
C ALA A 213 15.56 3.87 4.26
N GLY A 214 14.29 3.53 4.23
CA GLY A 214 13.68 2.77 3.16
C GLY A 214 13.26 3.64 1.99
N VAL A 215 12.51 3.02 1.08
CA VAL A 215 11.85 3.65 -0.06
C VAL A 215 10.37 3.28 0.01
N ALA A 216 9.50 4.26 -0.17
CA ALA A 216 8.06 4.04 -0.26
C ALA A 216 7.55 4.40 -1.65
N MET A 217 6.42 3.84 -2.01
CA MET A 217 5.86 4.00 -3.34
C MET A 217 4.34 4.03 -3.31
N ILE A 218 3.78 4.67 -4.32
CA ILE A 218 2.35 4.69 -4.60
C ILE A 218 2.12 4.30 -6.05
N ALA A 219 1.19 3.39 -6.27
CA ALA A 219 0.76 2.98 -7.60
C ALA A 219 -0.75 3.21 -7.79
N SER A 220 -1.14 3.51 -9.01
CA SER A 220 -2.53 3.73 -9.41
C SER A 220 -2.62 3.75 -10.94
N SER A 221 -3.81 3.97 -11.50
CA SER A 221 -3.96 4.23 -12.94
C SER A 221 -3.06 5.37 -13.40
N GLU A 222 -2.61 5.35 -14.65
CA GLU A 222 -1.78 6.42 -15.24
C GLU A 222 -2.43 7.80 -15.09
N LYS A 223 -3.77 7.87 -15.20
CA LYS A 223 -4.52 9.12 -14.98
C LYS A 223 -4.34 9.65 -13.55
N ASN A 224 -4.49 8.78 -12.56
CA ASN A 224 -4.28 9.14 -11.15
C ASN A 224 -2.82 9.52 -10.87
N ILE A 225 -1.86 8.78 -11.43
CA ILE A 225 -0.43 9.09 -11.33
C ILE A 225 -0.12 10.47 -11.92
N LYS A 226 -0.65 10.76 -13.11
CA LYS A 226 -0.51 12.08 -13.73
C LYS A 226 -1.09 13.20 -12.87
N TYR A 227 -2.27 12.95 -12.27
CA TYR A 227 -2.91 13.91 -11.37
C TYR A 227 -2.06 14.15 -10.12
N LEU A 228 -1.59 13.10 -9.44
CA LEU A 228 -0.70 13.23 -8.27
C LEU A 228 0.58 14.01 -8.63
N LYS A 229 1.23 13.67 -9.75
CA LYS A 229 2.44 14.36 -10.21
C LYS A 229 2.19 15.85 -10.41
N SER A 230 1.07 16.26 -10.96
CA SER A 230 0.73 17.68 -11.15
C SER A 230 0.66 18.46 -9.83
N MET A 231 0.21 17.82 -8.76
CA MET A 231 0.15 18.42 -7.43
C MET A 231 1.49 18.33 -6.68
N MET A 232 2.30 17.32 -6.99
CA MET A 232 3.62 17.16 -6.36
C MET A 232 4.60 18.25 -6.76
N THR A 233 4.48 18.82 -7.95
CA THR A 233 5.38 19.86 -8.47
C THR A 233 5.47 21.11 -7.60
N VAL A 234 4.44 21.40 -6.78
CA VAL A 234 4.45 22.50 -5.83
C VAL A 234 4.84 22.08 -4.40
N GLN A 235 4.98 20.77 -4.16
CA GLN A 235 5.35 20.21 -2.87
C GLN A 235 6.83 19.84 -2.81
N THR A 236 7.38 19.29 -3.90
CA THR A 236 8.77 18.83 -3.99
C THR A 236 9.28 18.91 -5.42
N ILE A 237 10.60 18.99 -5.59
CA ILE A 237 11.24 18.86 -6.90
C ILE A 237 11.60 17.40 -7.19
N GLY A 238 11.67 16.58 -6.15
CA GLY A 238 11.95 15.15 -6.21
C GLY A 238 12.30 14.62 -4.83
N TYR A 239 12.19 13.31 -4.68
CA TYR A 239 12.57 12.60 -3.46
C TYR A 239 14.06 12.23 -3.47
N ASP A 240 14.55 11.64 -2.37
CA ASP A 240 15.95 11.23 -2.18
C ASP A 240 16.37 10.13 -3.19
N LYS A 241 16.93 10.57 -4.32
CA LYS A 241 17.43 9.67 -5.36
C LYS A 241 18.66 8.88 -4.96
N ILE A 242 19.48 9.41 -4.05
CA ILE A 242 20.64 8.66 -3.53
C ILE A 242 20.16 7.42 -2.78
N ASN A 243 19.11 7.55 -1.97
CA ASN A 243 18.56 6.41 -1.27
C ASN A 243 17.87 5.41 -2.22
N GLN A 244 17.19 5.88 -3.26
CA GLN A 244 16.66 5.02 -4.31
C GLN A 244 17.79 4.24 -5.01
N LEU A 245 18.84 4.93 -5.42
CA LEU A 245 20.02 4.35 -6.06
C LEU A 245 20.74 3.31 -5.18
N ARG A 246 20.81 3.55 -3.86
CA ARG A 246 21.37 2.58 -2.91
C ARG A 246 20.58 1.28 -2.90
N HIS A 247 19.26 1.34 -2.99
CA HIS A 247 18.39 0.16 -3.06
C HIS A 247 18.55 -0.56 -4.40
N VAL A 248 18.57 0.18 -5.51
CA VAL A 248 18.80 -0.36 -6.86
C VAL A 248 20.15 -1.10 -6.91
N LYS A 249 21.23 -0.45 -6.49
CA LYS A 249 22.57 -1.07 -6.48
C LYS A 249 22.70 -2.24 -5.51
N PHE A 250 21.91 -2.27 -4.45
CA PHE A 250 21.91 -3.37 -3.48
C PHE A 250 21.19 -4.61 -4.00
N PHE A 251 20.03 -4.45 -4.61
CA PHE A 251 19.23 -5.56 -5.11
C PHE A 251 19.59 -5.96 -6.54
N GLY A 252 19.84 -4.98 -7.40
CA GLY A 252 20.04 -5.17 -8.83
C GLY A 252 18.76 -5.56 -9.57
N THR A 253 18.10 -6.65 -9.16
CA THR A 253 16.87 -7.16 -9.78
C THR A 253 15.80 -7.50 -8.75
N TYR A 254 14.55 -7.64 -9.22
CA TYR A 254 13.43 -8.08 -8.38
C TYR A 254 13.63 -9.50 -7.84
N GLU A 255 14.23 -10.40 -8.62
CA GLU A 255 14.55 -11.76 -8.18
C GLU A 255 15.51 -11.75 -6.99
N ASN A 256 16.54 -10.89 -7.01
CA ASN A 256 17.47 -10.74 -5.89
C ASN A 256 16.78 -10.13 -4.66
N LEU A 257 15.81 -9.23 -4.86
CA LEU A 257 14.97 -8.73 -3.77
C LEU A 257 14.19 -9.89 -3.15
N MET A 258 13.59 -10.76 -3.94
CA MET A 258 12.87 -11.94 -3.44
C MET A 258 13.80 -12.92 -2.72
N GLU A 259 15.02 -13.15 -3.22
CA GLU A 259 16.04 -13.94 -2.51
C GLU A 259 16.44 -13.30 -1.16
N HIS A 260 16.48 -11.99 -1.10
CA HIS A 260 16.68 -11.27 0.18
C HIS A 260 15.52 -11.55 1.15
N MET A 261 14.28 -11.54 0.69
CA MET A 261 13.11 -11.84 1.52
C MET A 261 13.09 -13.29 2.02
N LYS A 262 13.61 -14.24 1.28
CA LYS A 262 13.81 -15.63 1.76
C LYS A 262 14.76 -15.70 2.96
N LYS A 263 15.78 -14.83 3.01
CA LYS A 263 16.67 -14.73 4.19
C LYS A 263 15.95 -14.15 5.40
N HIS A 264 15.05 -13.18 5.19
CA HIS A 264 14.18 -12.67 6.25
C HIS A 264 13.26 -13.77 6.78
N ARG A 265 12.63 -14.54 5.88
CA ARG A 265 11.80 -15.69 6.23
C ARG A 265 12.56 -16.68 7.10
N ALA A 266 13.78 -17.06 6.73
CA ALA A 266 14.60 -18.00 7.51
C ALA A 266 14.85 -17.55 8.96
N ILE A 267 14.80 -16.26 9.24
CA ILE A 267 14.94 -15.69 10.59
C ILE A 267 13.60 -15.62 11.32
N ILE A 268 12.50 -15.32 10.61
CA ILE A 268 11.20 -14.99 11.20
C ILE A 268 10.33 -16.25 11.36
N GLU A 269 10.26 -17.10 10.35
CA GLU A 269 9.42 -18.30 10.34
C GLU A 269 9.62 -19.20 11.57
N PRO A 270 10.85 -19.51 12.04
CA PRO A 270 11.04 -20.31 13.25
C PRO A 270 10.40 -19.67 14.51
N LYS A 271 10.37 -18.34 14.59
CA LYS A 271 9.76 -17.62 15.71
C LYS A 271 8.24 -17.76 15.71
N PHE A 272 7.62 -17.61 14.54
CA PHE A 272 6.19 -17.86 14.37
C PHE A 272 5.84 -19.30 14.72
N LYS A 273 6.64 -20.27 14.24
CA LYS A 273 6.42 -21.67 14.53
C LYS A 273 6.47 -21.97 16.03
N ILE A 274 7.44 -21.44 16.76
CA ILE A 274 7.52 -21.61 18.21
C ILE A 274 6.26 -21.08 18.91
N VAL A 275 5.81 -19.89 18.52
CA VAL A 275 4.59 -19.30 19.11
C VAL A 275 3.37 -20.16 18.82
N LEU A 276 3.16 -20.55 17.56
CA LEU A 276 2.03 -21.38 17.17
C LEU A 276 2.04 -22.76 17.87
N ASP A 277 3.19 -23.44 17.86
CA ASP A 277 3.35 -24.73 18.52
C ASP A 277 3.07 -24.62 20.04
N THR A 278 3.50 -23.53 20.66
CA THR A 278 3.24 -23.28 22.10
C THR A 278 1.75 -23.02 22.36
N LEU A 279 1.10 -22.20 21.54
CA LEU A 279 -0.34 -21.95 21.66
C LEU A 279 -1.15 -23.23 21.49
N GLU A 280 -0.85 -24.03 20.48
CA GLU A 280 -1.52 -25.31 20.23
C GLU A 280 -1.34 -26.29 21.40
N LYS A 281 -0.12 -26.37 21.94
CA LYS A 281 0.21 -27.33 22.99
C LYS A 281 -0.31 -26.92 24.37
N GLU A 282 -0.13 -25.66 24.74
CA GLU A 282 -0.33 -25.20 26.11
C GLU A 282 -1.68 -24.47 26.31
N ILE A 283 -2.23 -23.83 25.27
CA ILE A 283 -3.43 -22.97 25.39
C ILE A 283 -4.67 -23.64 24.79
N ALA A 284 -4.54 -24.29 23.63
CA ALA A 284 -5.69 -24.95 22.99
C ALA A 284 -6.40 -25.96 23.91
N PRO A 285 -5.70 -26.82 24.70
CA PRO A 285 -6.36 -27.76 25.60
C PRO A 285 -7.18 -27.10 26.72
N LEU A 286 -6.88 -25.83 27.03
CA LEU A 286 -7.59 -25.09 28.09
C LEU A 286 -8.88 -24.45 27.60
N GLY A 287 -9.09 -24.33 26.29
CA GLY A 287 -10.28 -23.72 25.70
C GLY A 287 -10.49 -22.23 26.04
N ILE A 288 -9.41 -21.52 26.42
CA ILE A 288 -9.47 -20.14 26.90
C ILE A 288 -9.16 -19.10 25.84
N GLY A 289 -8.85 -19.50 24.62
CA GLY A 289 -8.51 -18.60 23.53
C GLY A 289 -8.56 -19.26 22.17
N SER A 290 -8.57 -18.43 21.13
CA SER A 290 -8.42 -18.83 19.74
C SER A 290 -7.44 -17.91 19.04
N TRP A 291 -6.82 -18.38 17.97
CA TRP A 291 -5.88 -17.63 17.15
C TRP A 291 -5.96 -18.04 15.69
N GLU A 292 -5.63 -17.11 14.81
CA GLU A 292 -5.46 -17.38 13.39
C GLU A 292 -3.99 -17.71 13.09
N LYS A 293 -3.76 -18.47 12.04
CA LYS A 293 -2.41 -18.72 11.52
C LYS A 293 -2.12 -17.70 10.43
N PRO A 294 -1.13 -16.82 10.64
CA PRO A 294 -0.72 -15.84 9.63
C PRO A 294 0.02 -16.47 8.46
#